data_7a47d89603387cb554ad012a94b04a61
#
_entry.id   7a47d89603387cb554ad012a94b04a61
#
_cell.length_a   1.000
_cell.length_b   1.000
_cell.length_c   1.000
_cell.angle_alpha   90.00
_cell.angle_beta   90.00
_cell.angle_gamma   90.00
#
_symmetry.space_group_name_H-M   'P 1'
#
loop_
_entity.id
_entity.type
_entity.pdbx_description
1 polymer ?
#
loop_
_entity_poly.entity_id
_entity_poly.type
_entity_poly.pdbx_seq_one_letter_code
_entity_poly.pdbx_strand_id
1 'polypeptide(L)'
;MPGGDPALATLEGMAEPRITLLTKPGCHLCDDARSALQAVLSETEFSAVPSVDEQNILDDADLVAEYAEEIPVVLIDDRVHSVWRVEPERLRTALRKALV
;
A
#
# COMPACT_ATOMS: atom_id res chain seq x y z
N MET A 1 14.67 -18.95 21.50
CA MET A 1 14.10 -18.89 20.78
C MET A 1 14.40 -18.31 19.89
N PRO A 2 14.57 -18.68 19.27
CA PRO A 2 14.90 -17.98 18.45
C PRO A 2 13.97 -17.15 18.20
N GLY A 3 14.46 -16.33 18.51
CA GLY A 3 13.85 -15.42 18.28
C GLY A 3 12.82 -15.48 17.44
N GLY A 4 12.43 -14.92 17.13
CA GLY A 4 11.60 -14.92 16.27
C GLY A 4 10.73 -16.03 16.28
N ASP A 5 9.88 -16.13 17.05
CA ASP A 5 8.92 -17.16 16.96
C ASP A 5 8.26 -17.04 15.59
N PRO A 6 8.42 -18.00 14.71
CA PRO A 6 7.80 -17.92 13.39
C PRO A 6 6.29 -17.79 13.45
N ALA A 7 5.66 -18.39 14.42
CA ALA A 7 4.22 -18.29 14.56
C ALA A 7 3.81 -16.86 14.90
N LEU A 8 4.57 -16.20 15.76
CA LEU A 8 4.28 -14.82 16.12
C LEU A 8 4.47 -13.89 14.93
N ALA A 9 5.54 -14.07 14.20
CA ALA A 9 5.79 -13.25 13.03
C ALA A 9 4.68 -13.43 11.98
N THR A 10 4.21 -14.65 11.82
CA THR A 10 3.12 -14.94 10.89
C THR A 10 1.85 -14.23 11.31
N LEU A 11 1.53 -14.27 12.59
CA LEU A 11 0.34 -13.63 13.10
C LEU A 11 0.40 -12.11 12.89
N GLU A 12 1.56 -11.53 13.13
CA GLU A 12 1.71 -10.10 12.90
C GLU A 12 1.50 -9.75 11.44
N GLY A 13 2.06 -10.53 10.53
CA GLY A 13 1.90 -10.29 9.11
C GLY A 13 0.47 -10.45 8.64
N MET A 14 -0.30 -11.31 9.29
CA MET A 14 -1.70 -11.52 8.94
C MET A 14 -2.60 -10.44 9.51
N ALA A 15 -2.21 -9.83 10.63
CA ALA A 15 -3.04 -8.88 11.32
C ALA A 15 -2.95 -7.46 10.75
N GLU A 16 -1.85 -7.14 10.08
CA GLU A 16 -1.57 -5.77 9.67
C GLU A 16 -1.14 -5.72 8.21
N PRO A 17 -2.07 -5.51 7.30
CA PRO A 17 -1.70 -5.38 5.88
C PRO A 17 -0.79 -4.16 5.69
N ARG A 18 0.20 -4.33 4.83
CA ARG A 18 1.11 -3.25 4.49
C ARG A 18 0.68 -2.62 3.18
N ILE A 19 0.62 -1.30 3.17
CA ILE A 19 0.26 -0.56 1.97
C ILE A 19 1.47 0.21 1.48
N THR A 20 1.80 0.03 0.21
CA THR A 20 2.90 0.74 -0.42
C THR A 20 2.33 1.57 -1.57
N LEU A 21 2.74 2.82 -1.64
CA LEU A 21 2.37 3.71 -2.75
C LEU A 21 3.64 4.03 -3.54
N LEU A 22 3.67 3.60 -4.80
CA LEU A 22 4.79 3.90 -5.69
C LEU A 22 4.50 5.18 -6.44
N THR A 23 5.41 6.13 -6.34
CA THR A 23 5.24 7.47 -6.90
C THR A 23 6.49 7.92 -7.64
N LYS A 24 6.40 9.10 -8.27
CA LYS A 24 7.56 9.78 -8.80
C LYS A 24 7.35 11.30 -8.59
N PRO A 25 8.43 12.08 -8.59
CA PRO A 25 8.31 13.53 -8.41
C PRO A 25 7.47 14.18 -9.51
N GLY A 26 6.71 15.21 -9.15
CA GLY A 26 5.94 15.99 -10.11
C GLY A 26 4.74 15.28 -10.69
N CYS A 27 4.20 14.32 -9.99
CA CYS A 27 3.08 13.51 -10.48
C CYS A 27 1.78 13.93 -9.80
N HIS A 28 0.88 14.55 -10.57
CA HIS A 28 -0.42 14.97 -10.01
C HIS A 28 -1.29 13.78 -9.62
N LEU A 29 -1.27 12.73 -10.43
CA LEU A 29 -2.04 11.53 -10.10
C LEU A 29 -1.54 10.88 -8.83
N CYS A 30 -0.24 11.00 -8.56
CA CYS A 30 0.32 10.48 -7.30
C CYS A 30 -0.22 11.27 -6.10
N ASP A 31 -0.35 12.59 -6.25
CA ASP A 31 -0.92 13.42 -5.19
C ASP A 31 -2.37 13.04 -4.93
N ASP A 32 -3.14 12.81 -5.98
CA ASP A 32 -4.53 12.38 -5.85
C ASP A 32 -4.63 11.04 -5.17
N ALA A 33 -3.76 10.09 -5.55
CA ALA A 33 -3.74 8.77 -4.95
C ALA A 33 -3.39 8.83 -3.48
N ARG A 34 -2.41 9.66 -3.13
CA ARG A 34 -2.01 9.84 -1.74
C ARG A 34 -3.17 10.37 -0.89
N SER A 35 -3.87 11.36 -1.41
CA SER A 35 -5.02 11.94 -0.70
C SER A 35 -6.13 10.93 -0.52
N ALA A 36 -6.43 10.13 -1.54
CA ALA A 36 -7.48 9.13 -1.46
C ALA A 36 -7.12 8.03 -0.46
N LEU A 37 -5.86 7.58 -0.46
CA LEU A 37 -5.40 6.60 0.52
C LEU A 37 -5.54 7.14 1.93
N GLN A 38 -5.08 8.35 2.16
CA GLN A 38 -5.13 8.93 3.50
C GLN A 38 -6.57 9.09 3.98
N ALA A 39 -7.49 9.47 3.09
CA ALA A 39 -8.88 9.63 3.46
C ALA A 39 -9.49 8.30 3.89
N VAL A 40 -9.25 7.23 3.16
CA VAL A 40 -9.78 5.91 3.50
C VAL A 40 -9.14 5.40 4.79
N LEU A 41 -7.83 5.53 4.91
CA LEU A 41 -7.12 4.99 6.08
C LEU A 41 -7.40 5.78 7.36
N SER A 42 -7.96 6.98 7.25
CA SER A 42 -8.37 7.72 8.44
C SER A 42 -9.71 7.26 8.99
N GLU A 43 -10.42 6.39 8.27
CA GLU A 43 -11.69 5.85 8.76
C GLU A 43 -11.44 4.90 9.91
N THR A 44 -12.35 4.93 10.88
CA THR A 44 -12.18 4.16 12.10
C THR A 44 -12.00 2.66 11.85
N GLU A 45 -12.71 2.12 10.86
CA GLU A 45 -12.62 0.69 10.59
C GLU A 45 -11.21 0.26 10.15
N PHE A 46 -10.38 1.20 9.69
CA PHE A 46 -9.03 0.89 9.24
C PHE A 46 -7.95 1.38 10.19
N SER A 47 -8.31 1.65 11.45
CA SER A 47 -7.36 2.18 12.42
C SER A 47 -6.20 1.24 12.71
N ALA A 48 -6.36 -0.06 12.45
CA ALA A 48 -5.29 -1.03 12.66
C ALA A 48 -4.32 -1.12 11.49
N VAL A 49 -4.63 -0.47 10.36
CA VAL A 49 -3.74 -0.49 9.20
C VAL A 49 -2.59 0.49 9.44
N PRO A 50 -1.34 0.06 9.27
CA PRO A 50 -0.20 0.96 9.45
C PRO A 50 -0.20 2.07 8.41
N SER A 51 0.59 3.09 8.65
CA SER A 51 0.72 4.17 7.69
C SER A 51 1.30 3.65 6.37
N VAL A 52 0.98 4.36 5.30
CA VAL A 52 1.43 4.00 3.96
C VAL A 52 2.94 4.20 3.84
N ASP A 53 3.62 3.23 3.21
CA ASP A 53 5.02 3.36 2.85
C ASP A 53 5.09 3.91 1.43
N GLU A 54 5.48 5.16 1.28
CA GLU A 54 5.57 5.77 -0.03
C GLU A 54 6.99 5.65 -0.56
N GLN A 55 7.13 5.14 -1.79
CA GLN A 55 8.43 4.94 -2.40
C GLN A 55 8.51 5.67 -3.74
N ASN A 56 9.58 6.44 -3.92
CA ASN A 56 9.87 7.07 -5.18
C ASN A 56 10.54 6.02 -6.07
N ILE A 57 9.91 5.66 -7.20
CA ILE A 57 10.45 4.60 -8.06
C ILE A 57 11.82 4.96 -8.63
N LEU A 58 12.14 6.25 -8.71
CA LEU A 58 13.43 6.66 -9.26
C LEU A 58 14.61 6.21 -8.38
N ASP A 59 14.34 5.82 -7.14
CA ASP A 59 15.37 5.33 -6.24
C ASP A 59 15.72 3.86 -6.47
N ASP A 60 14.99 3.18 -7.37
CA ASP A 60 15.20 1.75 -7.61
C ASP A 60 14.96 1.45 -9.09
N ALA A 61 16.02 1.07 -9.79
CA ALA A 61 15.94 0.82 -11.23
C ALA A 61 14.95 -0.30 -11.58
N ASP A 62 14.79 -1.29 -10.71
CA ASP A 62 13.83 -2.36 -10.95
C ASP A 62 12.40 -1.85 -10.89
N LEU A 63 12.12 -0.92 -9.98
CA LEU A 63 10.79 -0.33 -9.90
C LEU A 63 10.50 0.53 -11.12
N VAL A 64 11.49 1.26 -11.61
CA VAL A 64 11.32 2.03 -12.85
C VAL A 64 11.01 1.10 -14.00
N ALA A 65 11.77 0.02 -14.14
CA ALA A 65 11.58 -0.90 -15.25
C ALA A 65 10.18 -1.54 -15.23
N GLU A 66 9.66 -1.80 -14.04
CA GLU A 66 8.40 -2.51 -13.93
C GLU A 66 7.18 -1.58 -13.92
N TYR A 67 7.29 -0.41 -13.29
CA TYR A 67 6.11 0.39 -12.99
C TYR A 67 6.10 1.80 -13.57
N ALA A 68 7.11 2.20 -14.34
CA ALA A 68 7.25 3.60 -14.74
C ALA A 68 6.00 4.14 -15.46
N GLU A 69 5.29 3.31 -16.20
CA GLU A 69 4.13 3.74 -16.95
C GLU A 69 2.82 3.46 -16.24
N GLU A 70 2.88 2.94 -15.01
CA GLU A 70 1.68 2.58 -14.26
C GLU A 70 1.51 3.41 -13.00
N ILE A 71 2.40 4.35 -12.77
CA ILE A 71 2.40 5.21 -11.58
C ILE A 71 1.16 6.11 -11.56
N PRO A 72 0.52 6.30 -10.41
CA PRO A 72 0.84 5.73 -9.11
C PRO A 72 0.35 4.29 -8.99
N VAL A 73 1.11 3.47 -8.26
CA VAL A 73 0.74 2.07 -8.02
C VAL A 73 0.53 1.88 -6.53
N VAL A 74 -0.57 1.23 -6.17
CA VAL A 74 -0.82 0.85 -4.78
C VAL A 74 -0.61 -0.65 -4.66
N LEU A 75 0.24 -1.03 -3.72
CA LEU A 75 0.47 -2.43 -3.38
C LEU A 75 -0.13 -2.70 -2.01
N ILE A 76 -0.80 -3.83 -1.87
CA ILE A 76 -1.25 -4.32 -0.57
C ILE A 76 -0.54 -5.65 -0.35
N ASP A 77 0.30 -5.71 0.67
CA ASP A 77 1.11 -6.89 0.98
C ASP A 77 1.92 -7.33 -0.25
N ASP A 78 2.54 -6.34 -0.92
CA ASP A 78 3.39 -6.55 -2.08
C ASP A 78 2.68 -7.03 -3.34
N ARG A 79 1.35 -6.97 -3.36
CA ARG A 79 0.56 -7.30 -4.55
C ARG A 79 -0.06 -6.04 -5.11
N VAL A 80 -0.04 -5.89 -6.42
CA VAL A 80 -0.64 -4.73 -7.05
C VAL A 80 -2.14 -4.72 -6.78
N HIS A 81 -2.62 -3.64 -6.16
CA HIS A 81 -4.03 -3.42 -5.95
C HIS A 81 -4.61 -2.53 -7.04
N SER A 82 -3.93 -1.45 -7.37
CA SER A 82 -4.42 -0.52 -8.39
C SER A 82 -3.25 0.21 -9.05
N VAL A 83 -3.52 0.68 -10.27
CA VAL A 83 -2.58 1.50 -11.02
C VAL A 83 -3.32 2.76 -11.44
N TRP A 84 -2.58 3.85 -11.59
CA TRP A 84 -3.02 5.17 -12.05
C TRP A 84 -3.89 5.93 -11.09
N ARG A 85 -4.83 5.29 -10.41
CA ARG A 85 -5.66 6.02 -9.44
C ARG A 85 -6.21 5.07 -8.39
N VAL A 86 -6.59 5.65 -7.26
CA VAL A 86 -7.19 4.92 -6.16
C VAL A 86 -8.70 5.10 -6.22
N GLU A 87 -9.43 3.98 -6.21
CA GLU A 87 -10.88 3.99 -6.12
C GLU A 87 -11.25 3.61 -4.69
N PRO A 88 -11.80 4.55 -3.91
CA PRO A 88 -11.99 4.33 -2.48
C PRO A 88 -12.77 3.07 -2.14
N GLU A 89 -13.84 2.77 -2.87
CA GLU A 89 -14.64 1.59 -2.55
C GLU A 89 -13.90 0.28 -2.79
N ARG A 90 -13.12 0.23 -3.87
CA ARG A 90 -12.30 -0.96 -4.13
C ARG A 90 -11.23 -1.12 -3.06
N LEU A 91 -10.66 0.00 -2.64
CA LEU A 91 -9.65 -0.04 -1.58
C LEU A 91 -10.25 -0.52 -0.28
N ARG A 92 -11.42 0.00 0.09
CA ARG A 92 -12.10 -0.44 1.32
C ARG A 92 -12.37 -1.94 1.29
N THR A 93 -12.88 -2.44 0.18
CA THR A 93 -13.16 -3.86 0.03
C THR A 93 -11.90 -4.70 0.18
N ALA A 94 -10.81 -4.29 -0.46
CA ALA A 94 -9.55 -5.01 -0.38
C ALA A 94 -8.99 -5.01 1.04
N LEU A 95 -9.09 -3.87 1.74
CA LEU A 95 -8.60 -3.77 3.11
C LEU A 95 -9.42 -4.64 4.06
N ARG A 96 -10.74 -4.68 3.88
CA ARG A 96 -11.58 -5.53 4.71
C ARG A 96 -11.20 -6.99 4.55
N LYS A 97 -10.92 -7.42 3.33
CA LYS A 97 -10.46 -8.78 3.09
C LYS A 97 -9.11 -9.06 3.73
N ALA A 98 -8.22 -8.08 3.69
CA ALA A 98 -6.88 -8.24 4.25
C ALA A 98 -6.90 -8.28 5.78
N LEU A 99 -7.91 -7.67 6.40
CA LEU A 99 -8.00 -7.60 7.86
C LEU A 99 -8.73 -8.80 8.47
N VAL A 100 -9.34 -9.64 7.66
CA VAL A 100 -10.10 -10.80 8.15
C VAL A 100 -9.19 -11.97 8.47
#